data_10e2d8993d88a90e7f676c3e5564b8ee
#
_entry.id   10e2d8993d88a90e7f676c3e5564b8ee
#
_cell.length_a   1.000
_cell.length_b   1.000
_cell.length_c   1.000
_cell.angle_alpha   90.00
_cell.angle_beta   90.00
_cell.angle_gamma   90.00
#
_symmetry.space_group_name_H-M   'P 1'
#
loop_
_entity.id
_entity.type
_entity.pdbx_description
1 polymer ?
#
loop_
_entity_poly.entity_id
_entity_poly.type
_entity_poly.pdbx_seq_one_letter_code
_entity_poly.pdbx_strand_id
1 'polypeptide(L)'
;MKSVVSVVFVILSFLSHLMAADESFSRMKVPDGKGKPVNAVLTFSDQNQAVEIRPTKIPSLTIPYSRIYKFSYEYTKRHRFSEGTLATAPLGIGALMMLTKGRSHWLQIDYDDPQNVRKFYVLRMDKHDYLHILEAVKAHTGKDADVLGNANKR
;
A
#
# COMPACT_ATOMS: atom_id res chain seq x y z
N MET A 1 -33.58 -41.29 -0.85
CA MET A 1 -32.34 -41.03 -0.05
C MET A 1 -31.18 -40.41 -0.82
N LYS A 2 -31.31 -40.02 -2.11
CA LYS A 2 -30.24 -39.45 -2.91
C LYS A 2 -30.20 -37.89 -2.93
N SER A 3 -31.23 -37.20 -2.40
CA SER A 3 -31.30 -35.74 -2.47
C SER A 3 -30.70 -34.98 -1.27
N VAL A 4 -30.52 -35.65 -0.13
CA VAL A 4 -30.02 -34.97 1.11
C VAL A 4 -28.52 -34.79 1.10
N VAL A 5 -27.78 -35.66 0.45
CA VAL A 5 -26.29 -35.60 0.40
C VAL A 5 -25.80 -34.44 -0.47
N SER A 6 -26.55 -34.06 -1.53
CA SER A 6 -26.16 -32.95 -2.43
C SER A 6 -26.27 -31.57 -1.77
N VAL A 7 -27.23 -31.40 -0.85
CA VAL A 7 -27.44 -30.08 -0.19
C VAL A 7 -26.36 -29.79 0.87
N VAL A 8 -25.87 -30.82 1.55
CA VAL A 8 -24.81 -30.68 2.56
C VAL A 8 -23.48 -30.27 1.93
N PHE A 9 -23.18 -30.74 0.69
CA PHE A 9 -21.92 -30.38 0.01
C PHE A 9 -21.90 -28.94 -0.50
N VAL A 10 -23.06 -28.36 -0.82
CA VAL A 10 -23.16 -26.95 -1.27
C VAL A 10 -23.00 -26.00 -0.09
N ILE A 11 -23.48 -26.37 1.11
CA ILE A 11 -23.36 -25.53 2.32
C ILE A 11 -21.92 -25.50 2.83
N LEU A 12 -21.15 -26.56 2.71
CA LEU A 12 -19.74 -26.58 3.12
C LEU A 12 -18.82 -25.73 2.22
N SER A 13 -19.23 -25.46 0.98
CA SER A 13 -18.46 -24.64 0.05
C SER A 13 -18.54 -23.13 0.34
N PHE A 14 -19.50 -22.69 1.13
CA PHE A 14 -19.70 -21.28 1.48
C PHE A 14 -18.98 -20.82 2.76
N LEU A 15 -18.40 -21.75 3.54
CA LEU A 15 -17.74 -21.41 4.80
C LEU A 15 -16.23 -21.12 4.68
N SER A 16 -15.68 -21.12 3.50
CA SER A 16 -14.23 -20.85 3.31
C SER A 16 -13.90 -19.42 2.88
N HIS A 17 -14.76 -18.46 3.14
CA HIS A 17 -14.28 -17.08 3.23
C HIS A 17 -13.56 -16.95 4.57
N LEU A 18 -12.33 -17.46 4.64
CA LEU A 18 -11.39 -17.06 5.66
C LEU A 18 -11.33 -15.52 5.57
N MET A 19 -11.98 -14.86 6.52
CA MET A 19 -11.77 -13.44 6.74
C MET A 19 -10.28 -13.31 7.03
N ALA A 20 -9.48 -12.87 6.04
CA ALA A 20 -8.12 -12.49 6.32
C ALA A 20 -8.21 -11.38 7.38
N ALA A 21 -7.45 -11.55 8.46
CA ALA A 21 -7.43 -10.56 9.53
C ALA A 21 -6.75 -9.29 9.02
N ASP A 22 -7.24 -8.14 9.45
CA ASP A 22 -6.58 -6.87 9.18
C ASP A 22 -5.11 -6.93 9.62
N GLU A 23 -4.20 -6.52 8.74
CA GLU A 23 -2.76 -6.52 9.01
C GLU A 23 -2.24 -5.09 9.10
N SER A 24 -1.51 -4.77 10.19
CA SER A 24 -1.07 -3.40 10.50
C SER A 24 0.42 -3.29 10.76
N PHE A 25 1.03 -2.25 10.22
CA PHE A 25 2.44 -1.92 10.34
C PHE A 25 2.61 -0.51 10.94
N SER A 26 3.17 -0.42 12.13
CA SER A 26 3.26 0.85 12.89
C SER A 26 4.54 1.65 12.65
N ARG A 27 5.57 1.03 12.03
CA ARG A 27 6.88 1.67 11.82
C ARG A 27 7.02 2.31 10.45
N MET A 28 5.94 2.94 9.98
CA MET A 28 5.93 3.67 8.72
C MET A 28 6.23 5.14 8.92
N LYS A 29 6.76 5.79 7.88
CA LYS A 29 6.88 7.24 7.85
C LYS A 29 6.34 7.79 6.55
N VAL A 30 5.61 8.89 6.66
CA VAL A 30 5.05 9.64 5.53
C VAL A 30 5.52 11.08 5.59
N PRO A 31 5.64 11.79 4.46
CA PRO A 31 5.96 13.20 4.45
C PRO A 31 4.74 14.03 4.93
N ASP A 32 4.97 15.04 5.76
CA ASP A 32 4.00 16.10 5.97
C ASP A 32 4.01 17.09 4.79
N GLY A 33 3.12 18.10 4.83
CA GLY A 33 3.07 19.14 3.79
C GLY A 33 4.34 19.98 3.62
N LYS A 34 5.34 19.78 4.51
CA LYS A 34 6.67 20.44 4.47
C LYS A 34 7.79 19.45 4.16
N GLY A 35 7.46 18.21 3.81
CA GLY A 35 8.40 17.14 3.51
C GLY A 35 9.08 16.53 4.76
N LYS A 36 8.63 16.84 5.98
CA LYS A 36 9.18 16.25 7.20
C LYS A 36 8.58 14.87 7.43
N PRO A 37 9.38 13.89 7.88
CA PRO A 37 8.87 12.55 8.17
C PRO A 37 7.98 12.54 9.41
N VAL A 38 6.76 12.04 9.26
CA VAL A 38 5.77 11.84 10.32
C VAL A 38 5.53 10.34 10.46
N ASN A 39 5.43 9.86 11.70
CA ASN A 39 5.10 8.46 11.95
C ASN A 39 3.67 8.16 11.48
N ALA A 40 3.48 6.99 10.92
CA ALA A 40 2.20 6.52 10.42
C ALA A 40 2.01 5.02 10.69
N VAL A 41 0.75 4.59 10.72
CA VAL A 41 0.34 3.19 10.69
C VAL A 41 -0.23 2.91 9.31
N LEU A 42 0.25 1.85 8.67
CA LEU A 42 -0.32 1.30 7.44
C LEU A 42 -1.14 0.07 7.83
N THR A 43 -2.39 0.00 7.41
CA THR A 43 -3.26 -1.16 7.64
C THR A 43 -3.84 -1.63 6.31
N PHE A 44 -3.75 -2.94 6.07
CA PHE A 44 -4.53 -3.63 5.05
C PHE A 44 -5.79 -4.15 5.73
N SER A 45 -6.95 -3.58 5.42
CA SER A 45 -8.23 -3.96 6.02
C SER A 45 -9.05 -4.74 5.02
N ASP A 46 -9.17 -6.05 5.24
CA ASP A 46 -10.03 -6.90 4.42
C ASP A 46 -11.50 -6.69 4.75
N GLN A 47 -11.81 -6.27 5.98
CA GLN A 47 -13.16 -5.88 6.36
C GLN A 47 -13.66 -4.68 5.54
N ASN A 48 -12.80 -3.67 5.36
CA ASN A 48 -13.13 -2.45 4.61
C ASN A 48 -12.72 -2.53 3.13
N GLN A 49 -12.07 -3.61 2.71
CA GLN A 49 -11.49 -3.78 1.36
C GLN A 49 -10.65 -2.56 0.95
N ALA A 50 -9.77 -2.10 1.86
CA ALA A 50 -9.04 -0.85 1.71
C ALA A 50 -7.65 -0.89 2.37
N VAL A 51 -6.75 -0.08 1.83
CA VAL A 51 -5.54 0.35 2.52
C VAL A 51 -5.85 1.59 3.34
N GLU A 52 -5.54 1.55 4.62
CA GLU A 52 -5.68 2.69 5.53
C GLU A 52 -4.31 3.18 5.97
N ILE A 53 -4.08 4.47 5.83
CA ILE A 53 -2.86 5.13 6.26
C ILE A 53 -3.23 6.16 7.30
N ARG A 54 -2.74 5.97 8.54
CA ARG A 54 -3.06 6.83 9.70
C ARG A 54 -1.78 7.50 10.22
N PRO A 55 -1.45 8.68 9.70
CA PRO A 55 -0.35 9.48 10.24
C PRO A 55 -0.71 10.10 11.58
N THR A 56 0.30 10.38 12.41
CA THR A 56 0.07 10.97 13.75
C THR A 56 -0.27 12.46 13.74
N LYS A 57 0.02 13.18 12.64
CA LYS A 57 -0.05 14.66 12.59
C LYS A 57 -0.75 15.24 11.37
N ILE A 58 -1.18 14.41 10.45
CA ILE A 58 -1.90 14.82 9.24
C ILE A 58 -3.14 13.93 9.07
N PRO A 59 -4.12 14.33 8.26
CA PRO A 59 -5.33 13.54 8.06
C PRO A 59 -5.03 12.13 7.58
N SER A 60 -5.84 11.17 8.05
CA SER A 60 -5.79 9.78 7.59
C SER A 60 -6.29 9.67 6.15
N LEU A 61 -5.78 8.67 5.44
CA LEU A 61 -6.17 8.34 4.07
C LEU A 61 -6.65 6.89 4.01
N THR A 62 -7.81 6.67 3.41
CA THR A 62 -8.35 5.34 3.11
C THR A 62 -8.47 5.20 1.61
N ILE A 63 -7.86 4.15 1.05
CA ILE A 63 -7.83 3.88 -0.39
C ILE A 63 -8.44 2.50 -0.61
N PRO A 64 -9.65 2.40 -1.20
CA PRO A 64 -10.25 1.11 -1.56
C PRO A 64 -9.34 0.30 -2.48
N TYR A 65 -9.22 -1.01 -2.27
CA TYR A 65 -8.39 -1.89 -3.11
C TYR A 65 -8.75 -1.79 -4.58
N SER A 66 -10.04 -1.63 -4.89
CA SER A 66 -10.55 -1.48 -6.26
C SER A 66 -10.06 -0.21 -6.96
N ARG A 67 -9.63 0.80 -6.22
CA ARG A 67 -9.10 2.05 -6.75
C ARG A 67 -7.59 2.09 -6.86
N ILE A 68 -6.90 1.12 -6.27
CA ILE A 68 -5.44 0.97 -6.37
C ILE A 68 -5.13 0.20 -7.65
N TYR A 69 -4.35 0.79 -8.53
CA TYR A 69 -3.96 0.09 -9.75
C TYR A 69 -2.51 -0.38 -9.73
N LYS A 70 -1.64 0.23 -8.88
CA LYS A 70 -0.25 -0.13 -8.85
C LYS A 70 0.39 0.08 -7.47
N PHE A 71 1.28 -0.83 -7.10
CA PHE A 71 2.27 -0.63 -6.05
C PHE A 71 3.67 -0.61 -6.67
N SER A 72 4.53 0.26 -6.18
CA SER A 72 5.94 0.32 -6.60
C SER A 72 6.84 0.32 -5.37
N TYR A 73 7.90 -0.48 -5.42
CA TYR A 73 8.90 -0.58 -4.38
C TYR A 73 10.26 -0.09 -4.88
N GLU A 74 10.96 0.67 -4.05
CA GLU A 74 12.32 1.14 -4.35
C GLU A 74 13.19 1.15 -3.09
N TYR A 75 14.47 0.73 -3.24
CA TYR A 75 15.48 0.86 -2.19
C TYR A 75 16.50 1.92 -2.57
N THR A 76 16.30 3.15 -2.11
CA THR A 76 17.10 4.31 -2.52
C THR A 76 17.23 5.36 -1.42
N LYS A 77 18.18 6.30 -1.59
CA LYS A 77 18.29 7.49 -0.73
C LYS A 77 17.16 8.50 -0.99
N ARG A 78 16.65 8.54 -2.21
CA ARG A 78 15.59 9.42 -2.66
C ARG A 78 14.64 8.61 -3.53
N HIS A 79 13.38 8.57 -3.18
CA HIS A 79 12.39 7.91 -4.02
C HIS A 79 12.27 8.63 -5.37
N ARG A 80 12.33 7.86 -6.46
CA ARG A 80 12.14 8.35 -7.83
C ARG A 80 10.73 8.00 -8.26
N PHE A 81 9.97 9.00 -8.69
CA PHE A 81 8.64 8.78 -9.22
C PHE A 81 8.73 8.18 -10.62
N SER A 82 7.83 7.28 -10.95
CA SER A 82 7.65 6.83 -12.32
C SER A 82 7.21 8.01 -13.20
N GLU A 83 7.72 8.08 -14.43
CA GLU A 83 7.57 9.25 -15.32
C GLU A 83 6.12 9.69 -15.58
N GLY A 84 5.10 8.97 -15.36
CA GLY A 84 3.69 9.41 -15.49
C GLY A 84 3.13 10.10 -14.24
N THR A 85 3.81 10.01 -13.10
CA THR A 85 3.25 10.39 -11.79
C THR A 85 3.46 11.87 -11.47
N LEU A 86 4.49 12.49 -12.02
CA LEU A 86 4.83 13.90 -11.76
C LEU A 86 3.81 14.89 -12.37
N ALA A 87 3.15 14.50 -13.46
CA ALA A 87 2.18 15.35 -14.15
C ALA A 87 0.83 15.49 -13.42
N THR A 88 0.56 14.61 -12.46
CA THR A 88 -0.72 14.53 -11.75
C THR A 88 -0.62 14.79 -10.25
N ALA A 89 0.53 15.24 -9.75
CA ALA A 89 0.72 15.58 -8.34
C ALA A 89 -0.04 16.85 -7.96
N PRO A 90 -1.25 16.75 -7.39
CA PRO A 90 -1.86 17.91 -6.78
C PRO A 90 -1.18 18.12 -5.43
N LEU A 91 -0.66 19.30 -5.22
CA LEU A 91 -0.18 19.82 -3.96
C LEU A 91 1.17 19.26 -3.45
N GLY A 92 2.20 20.01 -3.73
CA GLY A 92 3.40 20.00 -2.94
C GLY A 92 4.45 18.98 -3.36
N ILE A 93 5.06 19.20 -4.52
CA ILE A 93 6.33 18.55 -4.91
C ILE A 93 7.36 18.59 -3.76
N GLY A 94 7.27 19.54 -2.86
CA GLY A 94 8.05 19.61 -1.61
C GLY A 94 7.80 18.45 -0.63
N ALA A 95 6.59 17.87 -0.62
CA ALA A 95 6.24 16.72 0.22
C ALA A 95 6.96 15.43 -0.22
N LEU A 96 7.43 15.38 -1.45
CA LEU A 96 8.04 14.22 -2.09
C LEU A 96 9.54 14.10 -1.83
N MET A 97 10.12 15.08 -1.15
CA MET A 97 11.55 15.14 -0.90
C MET A 97 11.95 14.73 0.51
N MET A 98 11.36 13.65 1.04
CA MET A 98 11.92 13.03 2.24
C MET A 98 13.30 12.48 1.92
N LEU A 99 14.32 13.31 2.11
CA LEU A 99 15.72 12.89 2.02
C LEU A 99 16.07 12.06 3.24
N THR A 100 16.65 10.90 3.00
CA THR A 100 17.23 10.09 4.08
C THR A 100 18.75 10.17 4.01
N LYS A 101 19.42 10.10 5.17
CA LYS A 101 20.89 10.06 5.23
C LYS A 101 21.48 8.82 4.54
N GLY A 102 20.69 7.74 4.46
CA GLY A 102 21.03 6.48 3.81
C GLY A 102 19.95 5.99 2.87
N ARG A 103 20.16 4.84 2.25
CA ARG A 103 19.11 4.17 1.49
C ARG A 103 17.98 3.74 2.41
N SER A 104 16.76 3.84 1.96
CA SER A 104 15.54 3.44 2.65
C SER A 104 14.63 2.67 1.72
N HIS A 105 13.74 1.88 2.30
CA HIS A 105 12.71 1.14 1.59
C HIS A 105 11.50 2.04 1.41
N TRP A 106 11.07 2.22 0.16
CA TRP A 106 9.95 3.08 -0.21
C TRP A 106 8.85 2.25 -0.86
N LEU A 107 7.63 2.53 -0.46
CA LEU A 107 6.41 2.01 -1.10
C LEU A 107 5.64 3.18 -1.68
N GLN A 108 5.34 3.14 -2.96
CA GLN A 108 4.42 4.04 -3.62
C GLN A 108 3.13 3.29 -3.94
N ILE A 109 2.01 3.92 -3.66
CA ILE A 109 0.66 3.43 -3.97
C ILE A 109 0.06 4.38 -4.97
N ASP A 110 -0.19 3.91 -6.18
CA ASP A 110 -0.84 4.67 -7.24
C ASP A 110 -2.33 4.30 -7.28
N TYR A 111 -3.22 5.28 -7.18
CA TYR A 111 -4.65 5.08 -7.03
C TYR A 111 -5.47 6.20 -7.69
N ASP A 112 -6.74 5.94 -7.92
CA ASP A 112 -7.70 6.95 -8.35
C ASP A 112 -8.52 7.46 -7.15
N ASP A 113 -8.62 8.80 -7.00
CA ASP A 113 -9.45 9.40 -5.96
C ASP A 113 -10.96 9.28 -6.26
N PRO A 114 -11.86 9.69 -5.37
CA PRO A 114 -13.30 9.64 -5.62
C PRO A 114 -13.77 10.36 -6.87
N GLN A 115 -13.00 11.31 -7.38
CA GLN A 115 -13.26 12.05 -8.62
C GLN A 115 -12.62 11.41 -9.87
N ASN A 116 -12.06 10.19 -9.73
CA ASN A 116 -11.31 9.48 -10.76
C ASN A 116 -10.06 10.23 -11.24
N VAL A 117 -9.48 11.05 -10.38
CA VAL A 117 -8.20 11.71 -10.64
C VAL A 117 -7.08 10.81 -10.10
N ARG A 118 -6.10 10.53 -10.96
CA ARG A 118 -4.95 9.73 -10.60
C ARG A 118 -4.08 10.42 -9.57
N LYS A 119 -3.81 9.72 -8.47
CA LYS A 119 -2.98 10.17 -7.36
C LYS A 119 -2.00 9.09 -6.95
N PHE A 120 -1.02 9.48 -6.17
CA PHE A 120 -0.11 8.53 -5.53
C PHE A 120 0.16 8.92 -4.08
N TYR A 121 0.53 7.94 -3.29
CA TYR A 121 0.95 8.13 -1.91
C TYR A 121 2.27 7.39 -1.68
N VAL A 122 3.21 8.02 -0.96
CA VAL A 122 4.54 7.47 -0.72
C VAL A 122 4.77 7.26 0.76
N LEU A 123 5.22 6.05 1.11
CA LEU A 123 5.55 5.68 2.47
C LEU A 123 7.01 5.19 2.53
N ARG A 124 7.71 5.57 3.59
CA ARG A 124 8.98 4.96 3.95
C ARG A 124 8.73 3.81 4.91
N MET A 125 9.12 2.62 4.51
CA MET A 125 9.00 1.40 5.30
C MET A 125 10.20 1.22 6.24
N ASP A 126 9.97 0.58 7.38
CA ASP A 126 11.05 0.14 8.24
C ASP A 126 11.83 -1.02 7.59
N LYS A 127 13.14 -1.06 7.82
CA LYS A 127 14.03 -2.10 7.25
C LYS A 127 13.72 -3.52 7.73
N HIS A 128 13.04 -3.67 8.85
CA HIS A 128 12.67 -4.99 9.39
C HIS A 128 11.29 -5.45 8.90
N ASP A 129 10.42 -4.52 8.46
CA ASP A 129 9.04 -4.82 8.08
C ASP A 129 8.81 -4.84 6.57
N TYR A 130 9.72 -4.28 5.75
CA TYR A 130 9.44 -4.05 4.32
C TYR A 130 9.08 -5.30 3.54
N LEU A 131 9.70 -6.45 3.83
CA LEU A 131 9.36 -7.71 3.15
C LEU A 131 7.95 -8.17 3.51
N HIS A 132 7.57 -8.12 4.79
CA HIS A 132 6.22 -8.47 5.24
C HIS A 132 5.18 -7.52 4.66
N ILE A 133 5.51 -6.22 4.52
CA ILE A 133 4.61 -5.25 3.86
C ILE A 133 4.41 -5.60 2.38
N LEU A 134 5.46 -6.01 1.67
CA LEU A 134 5.33 -6.43 0.26
C LEU A 134 4.53 -7.73 0.12
N GLU A 135 4.70 -8.67 1.06
CA GLU A 135 3.88 -9.88 1.13
C GLU A 135 2.41 -9.55 1.43
N ALA A 136 2.14 -8.63 2.37
CA ALA A 136 0.80 -8.14 2.69
C ALA A 136 0.14 -7.45 1.48
N VAL A 137 0.87 -6.62 0.74
CA VAL A 137 0.39 -6.02 -0.53
C VAL A 137 -0.18 -7.11 -1.44
N LYS A 138 0.57 -8.17 -1.67
CA LYS A 138 0.13 -9.28 -2.54
C LYS A 138 -1.04 -10.06 -1.95
N ALA A 139 -0.95 -10.39 -0.65
CA ALA A 139 -1.96 -11.22 0.03
C ALA A 139 -3.34 -10.55 0.04
N HIS A 140 -3.40 -9.25 0.36
CA HIS A 140 -4.66 -8.52 0.52
C HIS A 140 -5.20 -7.94 -0.78
N THR A 141 -4.33 -7.57 -1.73
CA THR A 141 -4.76 -6.88 -2.95
C THR A 141 -4.64 -7.73 -4.21
N GLY A 142 -3.98 -8.88 -4.15
CA GLY A 142 -3.67 -9.71 -5.32
C GLY A 142 -2.65 -9.09 -6.27
N LYS A 143 -2.03 -7.96 -5.94
CA LYS A 143 -1.09 -7.23 -6.78
C LYS A 143 0.34 -7.40 -6.26
N ASP A 144 1.29 -7.60 -7.15
CA ASP A 144 2.70 -7.52 -6.83
C ASP A 144 3.16 -6.04 -6.85
N ALA A 145 4.15 -5.71 -6.02
CA ALA A 145 4.79 -4.41 -6.09
C ALA A 145 5.90 -4.43 -7.17
N ASP A 146 5.83 -3.49 -8.11
CA ASP A 146 6.88 -3.32 -9.12
C ASP A 146 8.17 -2.80 -8.47
N VAL A 147 9.27 -3.49 -8.68
CA VAL A 147 10.58 -3.07 -8.17
C VAL A 147 11.16 -2.00 -9.09
N LEU A 148 11.29 -0.78 -8.59
CA LEU A 148 11.90 0.34 -9.29
C LEU A 148 13.40 0.43 -8.99
N GLY A 149 14.19 0.84 -10.00
CA GLY A 149 15.63 0.99 -9.88
C GLY A 149 16.41 -0.30 -10.09
N ASN A 150 17.74 -0.18 -10.20
CA ASN A 150 18.67 -1.27 -10.53
C ASN A 150 18.79 -2.30 -9.38
N ALA A 151 17.73 -2.99 -9.03
CA ALA A 151 17.82 -4.18 -8.18
C ALA A 151 18.44 -5.38 -8.91
N ASN A 152 18.74 -5.25 -10.21
CA ASN A 152 19.23 -6.32 -11.10
C ASN A 152 20.66 -6.12 -11.60
N LYS A 153 21.51 -5.43 -10.83
CA LYS A 153 22.98 -5.47 -11.06
C LYS A 153 23.62 -6.17 -9.86
N ARG A 154 23.60 -7.47 -9.89
CA ARG A 154 24.58 -8.35 -9.28
C ARG A 154 25.24 -9.16 -10.37
#